data_81cd5958e7ff12b7840753cb1ac3b991
#
_entry.id   81cd5958e7ff12b7840753cb1ac3b991
#
_cell.length_a   1.000
_cell.length_b   1.000
_cell.length_c   1.000
_cell.angle_alpha   90.00
_cell.angle_beta   90.00
_cell.angle_gamma   90.00
#
_symmetry.space_group_name_H-M   'P 1'
#
loop_
_entity.id
_entity.type
_entity.pdbx_description
1 polymer ?
#
loop_
_entity_poly.entity_id
_entity_poly.type
_entity_poly.pdbx_seq_one_letter_code
_entity_poly.pdbx_strand_id
1 'polypeptide(L)'
;MKKLVLRLLAAAAVATSFIAAPATAAGPLLVAVDTAFVPFEFKEGDKYVGFDIDLWEAVAKELKLEYKLQPMDFAGILPALQTRNVDVALAGITIKDERKKVIDFSDGYYDSGFILMVPAASKIAGVADLKGKTLAIKTGTSAADYAKANFAGTELRQFPNIDNAYLELMTGRVDAAMHDTPNVLYYIATAGAGKAKAVGPQMMAQQYGIGFPKGS
;
A
#
# COMPACT_ATOMS: atom_id res chain seq x y z
N MET A 1 70.53 60.34 -16.94
CA MET A 1 70.28 59.37 -18.02
C MET A 1 69.91 58.04 -17.32
N LYS A 2 68.72 57.80 -16.95
CA LYS A 2 68.20 56.47 -16.57
C LYS A 2 66.66 56.50 -16.69
N LYS A 3 66.17 55.82 -17.72
CA LYS A 3 64.74 55.72 -18.00
C LYS A 3 64.12 54.72 -17.05
N LEU A 4 63.17 55.20 -16.23
CA LEU A 4 62.38 54.38 -15.31
C LEU A 4 61.21 53.84 -16.11
N VAL A 5 61.17 52.51 -16.31
CA VAL A 5 60.08 51.82 -16.94
C VAL A 5 59.10 51.38 -15.87
N LEU A 6 57.92 52.01 -15.78
CA LEU A 6 56.83 51.67 -14.92
C LEU A 6 56.07 50.52 -15.55
N ARG A 7 56.08 49.30 -14.91
CA ARG A 7 55.32 48.19 -15.30
C ARG A 7 53.97 48.21 -14.55
N LEU A 8 52.91 48.52 -15.27
CA LEU A 8 51.54 48.34 -14.79
C LEU A 8 51.18 46.84 -14.87
N LEU A 9 50.99 46.22 -13.69
CA LEU A 9 50.38 44.89 -13.56
C LEU A 9 48.87 45.11 -13.49
N ALA A 10 48.16 44.78 -14.58
CA ALA A 10 46.71 44.66 -14.59
C ALA A 10 46.34 43.28 -14.06
N ALA A 11 45.80 43.23 -12.83
CA ALA A 11 45.20 42.03 -12.26
C ALA A 11 43.78 41.84 -12.87
N ALA A 12 43.64 40.90 -13.79
CA ALA A 12 42.34 40.49 -14.30
C ALA A 12 41.69 39.57 -13.25
N ALA A 13 40.73 40.11 -12.50
CA ALA A 13 39.86 39.31 -11.65
C ALA A 13 38.86 38.55 -12.52
N VAL A 14 39.10 37.25 -12.74
CA VAL A 14 38.12 36.35 -13.35
C VAL A 14 37.03 36.05 -12.34
N ALA A 15 35.92 36.79 -12.45
CA ALA A 15 34.69 36.47 -11.70
C ALA A 15 34.07 35.20 -12.33
N THR A 16 34.35 34.05 -11.73
CA THR A 16 33.63 32.81 -12.02
C THR A 16 32.19 32.91 -11.51
N SER A 17 31.31 33.37 -12.40
CA SER A 17 29.87 33.30 -12.14
C SER A 17 29.45 31.82 -12.08
N PHE A 18 29.22 31.29 -10.88
CA PHE A 18 28.49 30.05 -10.71
C PHE A 18 27.07 30.26 -11.22
N ILE A 19 26.83 29.88 -12.47
CA ILE A 19 25.46 29.72 -12.98
C ILE A 19 24.91 28.50 -12.24
N ALA A 20 24.15 28.74 -11.16
CA ALA A 20 23.30 27.72 -10.56
C ALA A 20 22.35 27.22 -11.68
N ALA A 21 22.60 26.01 -12.19
CA ALA A 21 21.65 25.38 -13.08
C ALA A 21 20.28 25.36 -12.34
N PRO A 22 19.18 25.76 -13.00
CA PRO A 22 17.87 25.63 -12.39
C PRO A 22 17.72 24.15 -12.04
N ALA A 23 17.46 23.85 -10.76
CA ALA A 23 17.02 22.54 -10.36
C ALA A 23 15.79 22.24 -11.22
N THR A 24 15.91 21.30 -12.15
CA THR A 24 14.77 20.78 -12.89
C THR A 24 13.79 20.31 -11.84
N ALA A 25 12.66 21.00 -11.72
CA ALA A 25 11.60 20.56 -10.82
C ALA A 25 11.30 19.11 -11.20
N ALA A 26 11.53 18.19 -10.26
CA ALA A 26 11.07 16.82 -10.44
C ALA A 26 9.58 16.89 -10.75
N GLY A 27 9.10 16.11 -11.72
CA GLY A 27 7.67 16.08 -12.04
C GLY A 27 6.86 15.66 -10.82
N PRO A 28 5.53 15.70 -10.91
CA PRO A 28 4.66 15.28 -9.79
C PRO A 28 4.98 13.84 -9.38
N LEU A 29 5.01 13.56 -8.07
CA LEU A 29 5.22 12.23 -7.52
C LEU A 29 4.15 11.26 -8.04
N LEU A 30 4.54 10.06 -8.43
CA LEU A 30 3.63 8.98 -8.75
C LEU A 30 3.32 8.20 -7.49
N VAL A 31 2.05 8.22 -7.06
CA VAL A 31 1.59 7.61 -5.81
C VAL A 31 0.73 6.39 -6.13
N ALA A 32 1.28 5.20 -5.92
CA ALA A 32 0.53 3.96 -6.08
C ALA A 32 -0.52 3.81 -4.99
N VAL A 33 -1.74 3.43 -5.39
CA VAL A 33 -2.85 3.09 -4.51
C VAL A 33 -3.52 1.81 -5.00
N ASP A 34 -4.11 1.03 -4.11
CA ASP A 34 -4.89 -0.15 -4.50
C ASP A 34 -6.19 0.28 -5.20
N THR A 35 -6.68 -0.54 -6.09
CA THR A 35 -7.92 -0.27 -6.85
C THR A 35 -9.18 -0.46 -6.03
N ALA A 36 -9.14 -1.32 -4.98
CA ALA A 36 -10.28 -1.59 -4.12
C ALA A 36 -9.85 -2.15 -2.76
N PHE A 37 -9.73 -1.28 -1.78
CA PHE A 37 -9.46 -1.62 -0.39
C PHE A 37 -10.27 -0.73 0.57
N VAL A 38 -11.59 -0.91 0.55
CA VAL A 38 -12.53 -0.15 1.40
C VAL A 38 -12.25 -0.43 2.88
N PRO A 39 -12.20 0.57 3.77
CA PRO A 39 -12.47 1.99 3.57
C PRO A 39 -11.22 2.85 3.32
N PHE A 40 -10.08 2.26 2.98
CA PHE A 40 -8.78 2.96 2.88
C PHE A 40 -8.60 3.66 1.53
N GLU A 41 -8.75 2.93 0.43
CA GLU A 41 -8.75 3.49 -0.92
C GLU A 41 -9.70 2.69 -1.83
N PHE A 42 -10.56 3.41 -2.50
CA PHE A 42 -11.53 2.83 -3.44
C PHE A 42 -12.06 3.88 -4.39
N LYS A 43 -12.67 3.43 -5.47
CA LYS A 43 -13.23 4.33 -6.48
C LYS A 43 -14.68 4.69 -6.15
N GLU A 44 -14.99 5.98 -6.06
CA GLU A 44 -16.33 6.52 -5.96
C GLU A 44 -16.59 7.47 -7.14
N GLY A 45 -17.44 7.03 -8.07
CA GLY A 45 -17.57 7.71 -9.37
C GLY A 45 -16.25 7.68 -10.13
N ASP A 46 -15.72 8.83 -10.47
CA ASP A 46 -14.43 8.95 -11.20
C ASP A 46 -13.24 9.24 -10.29
N LYS A 47 -13.44 9.33 -8.97
CA LYS A 47 -12.40 9.69 -8.01
C LYS A 47 -12.02 8.49 -7.13
N TYR A 48 -10.77 8.49 -6.68
CA TYR A 48 -10.34 7.66 -5.56
C TYR A 48 -10.56 8.43 -4.26
N VAL A 49 -11.11 7.74 -3.26
CA VAL A 49 -11.46 8.28 -1.94
C VAL A 49 -11.09 7.26 -0.87
N GLY A 50 -11.15 7.66 0.40
CA GLY A 50 -10.92 6.80 1.54
C GLY A 50 -9.80 7.30 2.44
N PHE A 51 -9.58 6.59 3.54
CA PHE A 51 -8.65 7.01 4.60
C PHE A 51 -7.23 7.25 4.08
N ASP A 52 -6.69 6.35 3.26
CA ASP A 52 -5.33 6.48 2.71
C ASP A 52 -5.23 7.67 1.74
N ILE A 53 -6.29 7.93 0.99
CA ILE A 53 -6.35 9.09 0.08
C ILE A 53 -6.34 10.38 0.88
N ASP A 54 -7.20 10.49 1.91
CA ASP A 54 -7.29 11.68 2.78
C ASP A 54 -5.97 11.92 3.54
N LEU A 55 -5.34 10.83 4.02
CA LEU A 55 -4.03 10.89 4.68
C LEU A 55 -2.97 11.44 3.72
N TRP A 56 -2.90 10.89 2.50
CA TRP A 56 -1.93 11.37 1.52
C TRP A 56 -2.16 12.83 1.10
N GLU A 57 -3.41 13.22 0.90
CA GLU A 57 -3.76 14.61 0.59
C GLU A 57 -3.28 15.57 1.68
N ALA A 58 -3.46 15.19 2.97
CA ALA A 58 -2.99 15.98 4.10
C ALA A 58 -1.46 16.10 4.12
N VAL A 59 -0.74 14.98 3.92
CA VAL A 59 0.73 14.95 3.85
C VAL A 59 1.25 15.78 2.67
N ALA A 60 0.70 15.58 1.48
CA ALA A 60 1.10 16.31 0.28
C ALA A 60 0.87 17.82 0.42
N LYS A 61 -0.24 18.22 1.02
CA LYS A 61 -0.55 19.63 1.30
C LYS A 61 0.46 20.25 2.26
N GLU A 62 0.77 19.57 3.36
CA GLU A 62 1.74 20.06 4.37
C GLU A 62 3.13 20.22 3.77
N LEU A 63 3.57 19.23 3.00
CA LEU A 63 4.89 19.20 2.37
C LEU A 63 4.95 19.94 1.03
N LYS A 64 3.82 20.50 0.55
CA LYS A 64 3.69 21.20 -0.75
C LYS A 64 4.14 20.34 -1.92
N LEU A 65 3.78 19.07 -1.92
CA LEU A 65 4.12 18.10 -2.95
C LEU A 65 3.06 18.10 -4.06
N GLU A 66 3.52 18.10 -5.31
CA GLU A 66 2.66 17.78 -6.45
C GLU A 66 2.68 16.27 -6.68
N TYR A 67 1.53 15.66 -6.94
CA TYR A 67 1.43 14.22 -7.13
C TYR A 67 0.33 13.82 -8.12
N LYS A 68 0.41 12.56 -8.56
CA LYS A 68 -0.63 11.88 -9.33
C LYS A 68 -0.87 10.50 -8.73
N LEU A 69 -2.13 10.16 -8.45
CA LEU A 69 -2.48 8.79 -8.06
C LEU A 69 -2.30 7.84 -9.25
N GLN A 70 -1.72 6.69 -8.98
CA GLN A 70 -1.55 5.59 -9.93
C GLN A 70 -2.19 4.33 -9.36
N PRO A 71 -3.49 4.11 -9.62
CA PRO A 71 -4.18 2.92 -9.16
C PRO A 71 -3.66 1.66 -9.84
N MET A 72 -3.46 0.61 -9.06
CA MET A 72 -3.03 -0.71 -9.55
C MET A 72 -3.44 -1.81 -8.58
N ASP A 73 -3.41 -3.07 -9.03
CA ASP A 73 -3.63 -4.20 -8.14
C ASP A 73 -2.51 -4.27 -7.09
N PHE A 74 -2.88 -4.61 -5.85
CA PHE A 74 -1.94 -4.65 -4.71
C PHE A 74 -0.66 -5.45 -5.00
N ALA A 75 -0.78 -6.57 -5.70
CA ALA A 75 0.36 -7.42 -6.05
C ALA A 75 1.42 -6.71 -6.93
N GLY A 76 1.04 -5.64 -7.62
CA GLY A 76 1.92 -4.82 -8.44
C GLY A 76 2.63 -3.70 -7.68
N ILE A 77 2.13 -3.30 -6.51
CA ILE A 77 2.60 -2.11 -5.79
C ILE A 77 4.04 -2.24 -5.31
N LEU A 78 4.37 -3.33 -4.60
CA LEU A 78 5.73 -3.53 -4.10
C LEU A 78 6.76 -3.65 -5.24
N PRO A 79 6.52 -4.43 -6.31
CA PRO A 79 7.38 -4.41 -7.50
C PRO A 79 7.55 -3.02 -8.12
N ALA A 80 6.49 -2.21 -8.19
CA ALA A 80 6.55 -0.87 -8.74
C ALA A 80 7.46 0.07 -7.91
N LEU A 81 7.41 -0.03 -6.56
CA LEU A 81 8.36 0.68 -5.68
C LEU A 81 9.80 0.20 -5.89
N GLN A 82 10.03 -1.12 -5.96
CA GLN A 82 11.37 -1.70 -6.14
C GLN A 82 12.02 -1.26 -7.45
N THR A 83 11.25 -1.15 -8.50
CA THR A 83 11.70 -0.71 -9.84
C THR A 83 11.66 0.80 -10.03
N ARG A 84 11.25 1.57 -9.01
CA ARG A 84 11.09 3.03 -9.06
C ARG A 84 10.13 3.51 -10.15
N ASN A 85 9.15 2.67 -10.51
CA ASN A 85 8.05 3.05 -11.41
C ASN A 85 7.00 3.91 -10.70
N VAL A 86 7.02 3.94 -9.36
CA VAL A 86 6.26 4.85 -8.50
C VAL A 86 7.20 5.36 -7.40
N ASP A 87 6.89 6.54 -6.89
CA ASP A 87 7.71 7.22 -5.88
C ASP A 87 7.23 6.94 -4.47
N VAL A 88 5.93 6.68 -4.30
CA VAL A 88 5.27 6.45 -3.01
C VAL A 88 4.15 5.43 -3.21
N ALA A 89 3.79 4.71 -2.17
CA ALA A 89 2.61 3.86 -2.16
C ALA A 89 1.86 3.91 -0.83
N LEU A 90 0.53 4.10 -0.92
CA LEU A 90 -0.41 3.92 0.18
C LEU A 90 -1.45 2.88 -0.26
N ALA A 91 -1.54 1.78 0.45
CA ALA A 91 -2.43 0.68 0.11
C ALA A 91 -2.59 -0.29 1.29
N GLY A 92 -2.71 0.24 2.52
CA GLY A 92 -2.71 -0.60 3.71
C GLY A 92 -1.50 -1.53 3.76
N ILE A 93 -0.31 -1.04 3.37
CA ILE A 93 0.86 -1.91 3.21
C ILE A 93 1.41 -2.30 4.58
N THR A 94 1.23 -3.56 4.96
CA THR A 94 1.77 -4.08 6.21
C THR A 94 3.29 -3.90 6.28
N ILE A 95 3.75 -3.27 7.35
CA ILE A 95 5.17 -3.17 7.70
C ILE A 95 5.64 -4.55 8.18
N LYS A 96 6.59 -5.18 7.47
CA LYS A 96 7.20 -6.46 7.84
C LYS A 96 8.66 -6.52 7.38
N ASP A 97 9.46 -7.29 8.09
CA ASP A 97 10.93 -7.29 7.90
C ASP A 97 11.34 -7.73 6.49
N GLU A 98 10.60 -8.67 5.88
CA GLU A 98 10.86 -9.09 4.50
C GLU A 98 10.66 -7.94 3.52
N ARG A 99 9.63 -7.12 3.72
CA ARG A 99 9.35 -5.95 2.88
C ARG A 99 10.37 -4.84 3.11
N LYS A 100 10.81 -4.61 4.36
CA LYS A 100 11.86 -3.65 4.70
C LYS A 100 13.19 -3.92 4.02
N LYS A 101 13.46 -5.17 3.61
CA LYS A 101 14.68 -5.51 2.86
C LYS A 101 14.71 -4.86 1.48
N VAL A 102 13.55 -4.63 0.87
CA VAL A 102 13.41 -4.25 -0.55
C VAL A 102 12.72 -2.90 -0.79
N ILE A 103 12.00 -2.37 0.20
CA ILE A 103 11.41 -1.02 0.22
C ILE A 103 11.65 -0.37 1.58
N ASP A 104 11.49 0.95 1.66
CA ASP A 104 11.47 1.67 2.91
C ASP A 104 10.03 2.00 3.32
N PHE A 105 9.81 2.30 4.59
CA PHE A 105 8.50 2.60 5.15
C PHE A 105 8.56 3.87 6.00
N SER A 106 7.42 4.56 6.08
CA SER A 106 7.15 5.51 7.16
C SER A 106 6.99 4.77 8.49
N ASP A 107 6.80 5.53 9.57
CA ASP A 107 6.21 4.99 10.80
C ASP A 107 4.82 4.42 10.50
N GLY A 108 4.35 3.51 11.38
CA GLY A 108 3.02 2.93 11.23
C GLY A 108 1.93 3.98 11.47
N TYR A 109 0.95 4.05 10.56
CA TYR A 109 -0.16 5.00 10.64
C TYR A 109 -1.51 4.36 11.05
N TYR A 110 -1.63 3.03 10.96
CA TYR A 110 -2.86 2.31 11.29
C TYR A 110 -2.56 0.92 11.83
N ASP A 111 -3.22 0.55 12.94
CA ASP A 111 -3.11 -0.78 13.53
C ASP A 111 -4.12 -1.75 12.88
N SER A 112 -3.68 -2.93 12.49
CA SER A 112 -4.48 -3.94 11.83
C SER A 112 -4.13 -5.36 12.28
N GLY A 113 -4.70 -6.32 11.63
CA GLY A 113 -4.48 -7.77 11.73
C GLY A 113 -5.40 -8.44 10.72
N PHE A 114 -5.50 -9.79 10.75
CA PHE A 114 -6.36 -10.55 9.86
C PHE A 114 -7.52 -11.16 10.61
N ILE A 115 -8.67 -11.31 9.95
CA ILE A 115 -9.82 -12.01 10.48
C ILE A 115 -10.48 -12.85 9.37
N LEU A 116 -11.09 -13.96 9.79
CA LEU A 116 -11.90 -14.78 8.92
C LEU A 116 -13.30 -14.21 8.78
N MET A 117 -13.84 -14.28 7.58
CA MET A 117 -15.22 -13.98 7.25
C MET A 117 -15.88 -15.20 6.62
N VAL A 118 -17.11 -15.50 7.05
CA VAL A 118 -17.91 -16.60 6.52
C VAL A 118 -19.35 -16.14 6.28
N PRO A 119 -20.14 -16.86 5.47
CA PRO A 119 -21.58 -16.60 5.36
C PRO A 119 -22.24 -16.68 6.73
N ALA A 120 -23.27 -15.87 6.98
CA ALA A 120 -23.95 -15.80 8.28
C ALA A 120 -24.46 -17.17 8.78
N ALA A 121 -24.93 -18.03 7.85
CA ALA A 121 -25.42 -19.38 8.15
C ALA A 121 -24.29 -20.43 8.30
N SER A 122 -23.02 -20.07 8.07
CA SER A 122 -21.90 -21.01 8.15
C SER A 122 -21.72 -21.54 9.58
N LYS A 123 -21.32 -22.81 9.68
CA LYS A 123 -20.94 -23.47 10.94
C LYS A 123 -19.44 -23.32 11.25
N ILE A 124 -18.64 -22.77 10.35
CA ILE A 124 -17.23 -22.49 10.58
C ILE A 124 -17.14 -21.42 11.68
N ALA A 125 -16.45 -21.72 12.76
CA ALA A 125 -16.27 -20.85 13.94
C ALA A 125 -14.84 -20.29 14.04
N GLY A 126 -13.88 -20.82 13.27
CA GLY A 126 -12.50 -20.37 13.31
C GLY A 126 -11.58 -21.18 12.40
N VAL A 127 -10.27 -20.96 12.55
CA VAL A 127 -9.21 -21.57 11.72
C VAL A 127 -9.25 -23.11 11.75
N ALA A 128 -9.57 -23.70 12.90
CA ALA A 128 -9.60 -25.16 13.05
C ALA A 128 -10.60 -25.85 12.09
N ASP A 129 -11.66 -25.14 11.71
CA ASP A 129 -12.72 -25.67 10.84
C ASP A 129 -12.38 -25.51 9.34
N LEU A 130 -11.24 -24.91 8.99
CA LEU A 130 -10.87 -24.67 7.60
C LEU A 130 -10.24 -25.89 6.89
N LYS A 131 -9.89 -26.95 7.63
CA LYS A 131 -9.31 -28.16 7.03
C LYS A 131 -10.31 -28.79 6.06
N GLY A 132 -9.88 -28.99 4.81
CA GLY A 132 -10.73 -29.50 3.72
C GLY A 132 -11.73 -28.48 3.19
N LYS A 133 -11.59 -27.19 3.54
CA LYS A 133 -12.42 -26.07 3.08
C LYS A 133 -11.64 -25.21 2.09
N THR A 134 -12.38 -24.38 1.36
CA THR A 134 -11.82 -23.41 0.41
C THR A 134 -11.84 -22.01 1.04
N LEU A 135 -10.67 -21.38 1.09
CA LEU A 135 -10.45 -20.03 1.63
C LEU A 135 -10.06 -19.05 0.52
N ALA A 136 -10.86 -18.01 0.33
CA ALA A 136 -10.56 -16.92 -0.57
C ALA A 136 -9.63 -15.88 0.09
N ILE A 137 -8.58 -15.47 -0.62
CA ILE A 137 -7.58 -14.51 -0.18
C ILE A 137 -7.16 -13.57 -1.31
N LYS A 138 -6.71 -12.36 -0.97
CA LYS A 138 -6.18 -11.41 -1.96
C LYS A 138 -4.71 -11.69 -2.24
N THR A 139 -4.33 -11.72 -3.52
CA THR A 139 -2.97 -11.99 -3.97
C THR A 139 -1.97 -10.94 -3.48
N GLY A 140 -0.78 -11.39 -3.05
CA GLY A 140 0.35 -10.54 -2.64
C GLY A 140 0.21 -9.91 -1.25
N THR A 141 -0.88 -10.19 -0.52
CA THR A 141 -1.11 -9.64 0.83
C THR A 141 -0.39 -10.44 1.90
N SER A 142 -0.15 -9.80 3.05
CA SER A 142 0.37 -10.48 4.25
C SER A 142 -0.58 -11.58 4.75
N ALA A 143 -1.89 -11.38 4.59
CA ALA A 143 -2.91 -12.38 4.90
C ALA A 143 -2.75 -13.65 4.04
N ALA A 144 -2.47 -13.48 2.73
CA ALA A 144 -2.21 -14.61 1.84
C ALA A 144 -0.95 -15.39 2.22
N ASP A 145 0.14 -14.69 2.58
CA ASP A 145 1.38 -15.33 3.05
C ASP A 145 1.13 -16.10 4.35
N TYR A 146 0.40 -15.50 5.28
CA TYR A 146 0.05 -16.12 6.56
C TYR A 146 -0.79 -17.39 6.36
N ALA A 147 -1.81 -17.34 5.50
CA ALA A 147 -2.64 -18.51 5.20
C ALA A 147 -1.83 -19.65 4.59
N LYS A 148 -0.95 -19.34 3.64
CA LYS A 148 -0.06 -20.33 3.01
C LYS A 148 0.83 -21.05 4.04
N ALA A 149 1.34 -20.29 5.01
CA ALA A 149 2.25 -20.82 6.02
C ALA A 149 1.55 -21.61 7.13
N ASN A 150 0.28 -21.28 7.46
CA ASN A 150 -0.35 -21.75 8.69
C ASN A 150 -1.60 -22.62 8.48
N PHE A 151 -2.24 -22.61 7.30
CA PHE A 151 -3.52 -23.31 7.09
C PHE A 151 -3.34 -24.56 6.23
N ALA A 152 -2.50 -25.49 6.70
CA ALA A 152 -2.29 -26.76 6.03
C ALA A 152 -3.61 -27.54 5.87
N GLY A 153 -3.85 -28.04 4.65
CA GLY A 153 -5.09 -28.79 4.32
C GLY A 153 -6.30 -27.91 3.99
N THR A 154 -6.11 -26.58 3.91
CA THR A 154 -7.11 -25.63 3.36
C THR A 154 -6.77 -25.34 1.91
N GLU A 155 -7.75 -25.40 1.02
CA GLU A 155 -7.58 -24.97 -0.38
C GLU A 155 -7.59 -23.44 -0.45
N LEU A 156 -6.50 -22.83 -0.91
CA LEU A 156 -6.39 -21.38 -1.03
C LEU A 156 -6.72 -20.93 -2.45
N ARG A 157 -7.77 -20.12 -2.61
CA ARG A 157 -8.12 -19.47 -3.86
C ARG A 157 -7.75 -17.99 -3.81
N GLN A 158 -6.85 -17.59 -4.69
CA GLN A 158 -6.31 -16.24 -4.73
C GLN A 158 -7.04 -15.38 -5.76
N PHE A 159 -7.32 -14.14 -5.36
CA PHE A 159 -7.99 -13.15 -6.20
C PHE A 159 -7.16 -11.87 -6.24
N PRO A 160 -7.06 -11.19 -7.40
CA PRO A 160 -6.33 -9.90 -7.48
C PRO A 160 -7.00 -8.82 -6.63
N ASN A 161 -8.34 -8.88 -6.53
CA ASN A 161 -9.15 -7.92 -5.80
C ASN A 161 -9.95 -8.61 -4.69
N ILE A 162 -10.07 -7.98 -3.52
CA ILE A 162 -10.79 -8.56 -2.38
C ILE A 162 -12.31 -8.64 -2.61
N ASP A 163 -12.88 -7.72 -3.39
CA ASP A 163 -14.30 -7.73 -3.70
C ASP A 163 -14.69 -8.98 -4.48
N ASN A 164 -13.81 -9.46 -5.36
CA ASN A 164 -14.00 -10.73 -6.06
C ASN A 164 -13.98 -11.93 -5.10
N ALA A 165 -13.08 -11.92 -4.11
CA ALA A 165 -13.05 -12.94 -3.07
C ALA A 165 -14.35 -12.96 -2.25
N TYR A 166 -14.87 -11.79 -1.90
CA TYR A 166 -16.14 -11.68 -1.17
C TYR A 166 -17.34 -12.07 -2.01
N LEU A 167 -17.34 -11.77 -3.32
CA LEU A 167 -18.37 -12.25 -4.22
C LEU A 167 -18.40 -13.79 -4.32
N GLU A 168 -17.23 -14.42 -4.40
CA GLU A 168 -17.12 -15.89 -4.39
C GLU A 168 -17.66 -16.48 -3.08
N LEU A 169 -17.39 -15.83 -1.95
CA LEU A 169 -17.93 -16.23 -0.64
C LEU A 169 -19.44 -16.10 -0.60
N MET A 170 -19.99 -14.95 -1.02
CA MET A 170 -21.44 -14.70 -0.97
C MET A 170 -22.23 -15.56 -1.94
N THR A 171 -21.61 -16.04 -3.01
CA THR A 171 -22.23 -16.98 -3.98
C THR A 171 -21.98 -18.45 -3.65
N GLY A 172 -21.32 -18.74 -2.52
CA GLY A 172 -21.09 -20.11 -2.03
C GLY A 172 -20.03 -20.90 -2.83
N ARG A 173 -19.19 -20.23 -3.62
CA ARG A 173 -18.11 -20.89 -4.37
C ARG A 173 -16.83 -21.07 -3.56
N VAL A 174 -16.74 -20.44 -2.39
CA VAL A 174 -15.73 -20.68 -1.34
C VAL A 174 -16.41 -20.74 0.02
N ASP A 175 -15.79 -21.40 1.00
CA ASP A 175 -16.36 -21.59 2.33
C ASP A 175 -16.07 -20.42 3.28
N ALA A 176 -14.93 -19.74 3.10
CA ALA A 176 -14.48 -18.62 3.92
C ALA A 176 -13.67 -17.61 3.08
N ALA A 177 -13.51 -16.42 3.59
CA ALA A 177 -12.54 -15.43 3.12
C ALA A 177 -11.69 -14.94 4.30
N MET A 178 -10.46 -14.50 4.04
CA MET A 178 -9.60 -13.86 5.02
C MET A 178 -8.97 -12.62 4.44
N HIS A 179 -9.06 -11.53 5.19
CA HIS A 179 -8.41 -10.28 4.86
C HIS A 179 -8.19 -9.45 6.13
N ASP A 180 -7.67 -8.26 5.93
CA ASP A 180 -7.40 -7.32 7.01
C ASP A 180 -8.67 -6.95 7.76
N THR A 181 -8.58 -6.97 9.08
CA THR A 181 -9.73 -6.83 9.99
C THR A 181 -10.60 -5.61 9.67
N PRO A 182 -10.05 -4.39 9.48
CA PRO A 182 -10.89 -3.22 9.22
C PRO A 182 -11.70 -3.34 7.93
N ASN A 183 -11.13 -3.92 6.87
CA ASN A 183 -11.85 -4.14 5.61
C ASN A 183 -12.97 -5.17 5.77
N VAL A 184 -12.69 -6.30 6.43
CA VAL A 184 -13.71 -7.34 6.70
C VAL A 184 -14.85 -6.78 7.52
N LEU A 185 -14.56 -6.06 8.62
CA LEU A 185 -15.59 -5.48 9.49
C LEU A 185 -16.42 -4.41 8.75
N TYR A 186 -15.79 -3.60 7.92
CA TYR A 186 -16.50 -2.64 7.10
C TYR A 186 -17.46 -3.33 6.11
N TYR A 187 -16.98 -4.38 5.43
CA TYR A 187 -17.83 -5.16 4.53
C TYR A 187 -19.05 -5.76 5.25
N ILE A 188 -18.83 -6.37 6.42
CA ILE A 188 -19.92 -6.96 7.22
C ILE A 188 -20.93 -5.89 7.68
N ALA A 189 -20.45 -4.69 8.01
CA ALA A 189 -21.32 -3.57 8.42
C ALA A 189 -22.12 -2.95 7.27
N THR A 190 -21.70 -3.18 6.03
CA THR A 190 -22.27 -2.54 4.83
C THR A 190 -22.82 -3.57 3.84
N ALA A 191 -22.11 -3.91 2.77
CA ALA A 191 -22.57 -4.79 1.69
C ALA A 191 -22.88 -6.24 2.15
N GLY A 192 -22.18 -6.70 3.18
CA GLY A 192 -22.35 -8.01 3.80
C GLY A 192 -23.36 -8.06 4.97
N ALA A 193 -24.03 -6.93 5.27
CA ALA A 193 -24.93 -6.85 6.44
C ALA A 193 -25.99 -7.95 6.44
N GLY A 194 -26.05 -8.71 7.53
CA GLY A 194 -26.95 -9.86 7.68
C GLY A 194 -26.60 -11.09 6.83
N LYS A 195 -25.62 -11.01 5.94
CA LYS A 195 -25.23 -12.09 5.02
C LYS A 195 -23.90 -12.73 5.38
N ALA A 196 -23.01 -11.99 6.05
CA ALA A 196 -21.69 -12.42 6.46
C ALA A 196 -21.43 -12.13 7.94
N LYS A 197 -20.49 -12.87 8.53
CA LYS A 197 -20.01 -12.64 9.90
C LYS A 197 -18.51 -12.91 9.99
N ALA A 198 -17.82 -12.19 10.87
CA ALA A 198 -16.47 -12.50 11.28
C ALA A 198 -16.48 -13.69 12.26
N VAL A 199 -15.46 -14.54 12.21
CA VAL A 199 -15.30 -15.69 13.10
C VAL A 199 -13.85 -15.86 13.55
N GLY A 200 -13.70 -16.38 14.77
CA GLY A 200 -12.41 -16.50 15.42
C GLY A 200 -11.84 -15.15 15.89
N PRO A 201 -10.68 -15.17 16.58
CA PRO A 201 -10.01 -13.96 16.99
C PRO A 201 -9.29 -13.30 15.80
N GLN A 202 -9.01 -12.00 15.92
CA GLN A 202 -8.05 -11.34 15.04
C GLN A 202 -6.69 -12.02 15.18
N MET A 203 -6.06 -12.30 14.04
CA MET A 203 -4.73 -12.89 13.93
C MET A 203 -3.72 -11.82 13.56
N MET A 204 -2.47 -11.96 14.03
CA MET A 204 -1.33 -11.11 13.69
C MET A 204 -1.60 -9.60 13.87
N ALA A 205 -1.20 -9.07 15.02
CA ALA A 205 -1.10 -7.61 15.18
C ALA A 205 -0.03 -7.06 14.22
N GLN A 206 -0.39 -6.07 13.41
CA GLN A 206 0.47 -5.45 12.40
C GLN A 206 0.10 -4.00 12.19
N GLN A 207 1.00 -3.24 11.55
CA GLN A 207 0.76 -1.84 11.21
C GLN A 207 0.86 -1.62 9.71
N TYR A 208 0.08 -0.67 9.19
CA TYR A 208 0.26 -0.15 7.85
C TYR A 208 1.28 0.98 7.86
N GLY A 209 2.08 1.07 6.81
CA GLY A 209 3.01 2.15 6.56
C GLY A 209 2.94 2.61 5.11
N ILE A 210 3.33 3.86 4.89
CA ILE A 210 3.55 4.40 3.54
C ILE A 210 4.83 3.76 3.02
N GLY A 211 4.79 3.21 1.80
CA GLY A 211 5.94 2.57 1.16
C GLY A 211 6.72 3.51 0.25
N PHE A 212 8.04 3.37 0.22
CA PHE A 212 8.95 4.13 -0.63
C PHE A 212 9.95 3.20 -1.30
N PRO A 213 10.53 3.57 -2.47
CA PRO A 213 11.66 2.86 -3.02
C PRO A 213 12.81 2.78 -2.01
N LYS A 214 13.56 1.68 -2.03
CA LYS A 214 14.68 1.49 -1.08
C LYS A 214 15.72 2.58 -1.24
N GLY A 215 16.14 3.19 -0.10
CA GLY A 215 17.13 4.26 -0.05
C GLY A 215 16.63 5.61 -0.57
N SER A 216 15.34 5.90 -0.44
CA SER A 216 14.75 7.21 -0.80
C SER A 216 14.95 8.22 0.29
#